data_c15a21e4f8b9dce622ba6948344f3638
#
_entry.id   c15a21e4f8b9dce622ba6948344f3638
#
_cell.length_a   1.000
_cell.length_b   1.000
_cell.length_c   1.000
_cell.angle_alpha   90.00
_cell.angle_beta   90.00
_cell.angle_gamma   90.00
#
_symmetry.space_group_name_H-M   'P 1'
#
loop_
_entity.id
_entity.type
_entity.pdbx_description
1 polymer ?
#
loop_
_entity_poly.entity_id
_entity_poly.type
_entity_poly.pdbx_seq_one_letter_code
_entity_poly.pdbx_strand_id
1 'polypeptide(L)'
;MVQAKKSKKAKRVIPGFGLSLGVTITLLSLVVLIPLAALVIYTAQMSLSEFWEAITRERVLASYKVSFITAFIASLINAVMGVILAWVLVRYKFPGKRILDGMIELPFALPTAVAGIALTSLTADTGLIGGFFAKFGISIAYTRVGITVALVFVGIP
;
A
#
# COMPACT_ATOMS: atom_id res chain seq x y z
N MET A 1 -43.08 -19.24 41.62
CA MET A 1 -42.73 -19.85 40.32
C MET A 1 -42.34 -18.73 39.40
N VAL A 2 -41.03 -18.56 39.17
CA VAL A 2 -40.51 -17.53 38.24
C VAL A 2 -40.33 -18.20 36.90
N GLN A 3 -41.14 -17.79 35.91
CA GLN A 3 -41.00 -18.28 34.52
C GLN A 3 -39.76 -17.68 33.89
N ALA A 4 -38.78 -18.49 33.55
CA ALA A 4 -37.64 -18.14 32.78
C ALA A 4 -38.02 -17.67 31.37
N LYS A 5 -37.89 -16.39 31.09
CA LYS A 5 -38.16 -15.76 29.79
C LYS A 5 -37.17 -16.34 28.74
N LYS A 6 -37.64 -17.23 27.87
CA LYS A 6 -36.86 -17.78 26.76
C LYS A 6 -36.35 -16.61 25.88
N SER A 7 -35.06 -16.39 25.90
CA SER A 7 -34.37 -15.45 24.99
C SER A 7 -34.68 -15.85 23.54
N LYS A 8 -35.40 -15.00 22.80
CA LYS A 8 -35.60 -15.16 21.37
C LYS A 8 -34.24 -14.98 20.68
N LYS A 9 -33.65 -16.07 20.16
CA LYS A 9 -32.47 -16.03 19.28
C LYS A 9 -32.79 -15.03 18.16
N ALA A 10 -32.01 -13.95 18.07
CA ALA A 10 -32.11 -12.98 16.99
C ALA A 10 -31.94 -13.73 15.65
N LYS A 11 -32.96 -13.64 14.78
CA LYS A 11 -32.88 -14.21 13.43
C LYS A 11 -31.70 -13.54 12.71
N ARG A 12 -30.68 -14.29 12.33
CA ARG A 12 -29.59 -13.79 11.51
C ARG A 12 -30.14 -13.24 10.21
N VAL A 13 -29.82 -11.98 9.90
CA VAL A 13 -30.36 -11.24 8.74
C VAL A 13 -29.91 -11.87 7.41
N ILE A 14 -28.75 -12.55 7.40
CA ILE A 14 -28.18 -13.18 6.20
C ILE A 14 -28.10 -14.69 6.44
N PRO A 15 -28.88 -15.52 5.67
CA PRO A 15 -28.76 -16.95 5.74
C PRO A 15 -27.37 -17.40 5.27
N GLY A 16 -26.74 -18.35 5.99
CA GLY A 16 -25.40 -18.86 5.65
C GLY A 16 -24.21 -17.99 6.10
N PHE A 17 -24.43 -16.80 6.66
CA PHE A 17 -23.35 -15.90 7.09
C PHE A 17 -22.32 -16.58 8.02
N GLY A 18 -22.77 -17.37 8.98
CA GLY A 18 -21.86 -18.05 9.91
C GLY A 18 -20.97 -19.10 9.24
N LEU A 19 -21.48 -19.80 8.24
CA LEU A 19 -20.72 -20.79 7.47
C LEU A 19 -19.71 -20.07 6.55
N SER A 20 -20.17 -19.08 5.80
CA SER A 20 -19.32 -18.28 4.92
C SER A 20 -18.19 -17.59 5.69
N LEU A 21 -18.51 -16.95 6.81
CA LEU A 21 -17.52 -16.31 7.67
C LEU A 21 -16.51 -17.33 8.23
N GLY A 22 -16.99 -18.49 8.69
CA GLY A 22 -16.10 -19.55 9.20
C GLY A 22 -15.13 -20.06 8.13
N VAL A 23 -15.62 -20.36 6.93
CA VAL A 23 -14.77 -20.78 5.81
C VAL A 23 -13.77 -19.68 5.43
N THR A 24 -14.21 -18.44 5.31
CA THR A 24 -13.33 -17.33 4.96
C THR A 24 -12.24 -17.12 5.99
N ILE A 25 -12.58 -17.09 7.29
CA ILE A 25 -11.59 -16.93 8.35
C ILE A 25 -10.61 -18.10 8.37
N THR A 26 -11.11 -19.33 8.23
CA THR A 26 -10.24 -20.53 8.22
C THR A 26 -9.25 -20.50 7.06
N LEU A 27 -9.73 -20.23 5.83
CA LEU A 27 -8.87 -20.16 4.65
C LEU A 27 -7.86 -19.01 4.77
N LEU A 28 -8.30 -17.83 5.19
CA LEU A 28 -7.42 -16.69 5.39
C LEU A 28 -6.37 -16.96 6.46
N SER A 29 -6.76 -17.59 7.57
CA SER A 29 -5.85 -18.00 8.63
C SER A 29 -4.80 -19.00 8.13
N LEU A 30 -5.20 -20.01 7.36
CA LEU A 30 -4.27 -20.97 6.77
C LEU A 30 -3.27 -20.29 5.83
N VAL A 31 -3.76 -19.44 4.92
CA VAL A 31 -2.92 -18.73 3.94
C VAL A 31 -1.94 -17.77 4.60
N VAL A 32 -2.33 -17.15 5.72
CA VAL A 32 -1.48 -16.17 6.43
C VAL A 32 -0.63 -16.85 7.51
N LEU A 33 -1.23 -17.73 8.34
CA LEU A 33 -0.52 -18.30 9.49
C LEU A 33 0.52 -19.34 9.10
N ILE A 34 0.28 -20.12 8.04
CA ILE A 34 1.26 -21.13 7.61
C ILE A 34 2.58 -20.49 7.19
N PRO A 35 2.63 -19.48 6.28
CA PRO A 35 3.88 -18.82 5.94
C PRO A 35 4.53 -18.11 7.10
N LEU A 36 3.75 -17.47 7.99
CA LEU A 36 4.28 -16.82 9.18
C LEU A 36 4.89 -17.83 10.16
N ALA A 37 4.20 -18.94 10.41
CA ALA A 37 4.74 -20.00 11.26
C ALA A 37 6.02 -20.60 10.66
N ALA A 38 6.04 -20.86 9.35
CA ALA A 38 7.22 -21.33 8.65
C ALA A 38 8.40 -20.35 8.79
N LEU A 39 8.14 -19.04 8.65
CA LEU A 39 9.16 -18.00 8.84
C LEU A 39 9.72 -18.03 10.28
N VAL A 40 8.85 -18.08 11.29
CA VAL A 40 9.25 -18.13 12.71
C VAL A 40 10.07 -19.39 12.99
N ILE A 41 9.60 -20.56 12.54
CA ILE A 41 10.31 -21.83 12.73
C ILE A 41 11.68 -21.81 12.05
N TYR A 42 11.74 -21.30 10.81
CA TYR A 42 13.00 -21.18 10.08
C TYR A 42 13.98 -20.25 10.81
N THR A 43 13.51 -19.10 11.26
CA THR A 43 14.33 -18.12 11.98
C THR A 43 14.79 -18.65 13.33
N ALA A 44 13.96 -19.44 14.03
CA ALA A 44 14.31 -20.04 15.33
C ALA A 44 15.40 -21.12 15.23
N GLN A 45 15.64 -21.66 14.03
CA GLN A 45 16.72 -22.63 13.80
C GLN A 45 18.07 -21.96 13.53
N MET A 46 18.09 -20.65 13.29
CA MET A 46 19.32 -19.90 13.08
C MET A 46 19.99 -19.57 14.41
N SER A 47 21.32 -19.60 14.41
CA SER A 47 22.10 -19.04 15.53
C SER A 47 21.95 -17.51 15.57
N LEU A 48 22.18 -16.92 16.73
CA LEU A 48 22.14 -15.45 16.87
C LEU A 48 23.14 -14.74 15.94
N SER A 49 24.29 -15.36 15.68
CA SER A 49 25.29 -14.80 14.76
C SER A 49 24.81 -14.83 13.31
N GLU A 50 24.20 -15.93 12.86
CA GLU A 50 23.63 -16.04 11.52
C GLU A 50 22.46 -15.08 11.32
N PHE A 51 21.60 -14.94 12.32
CA PHE A 51 20.52 -13.98 12.29
C PHE A 51 21.05 -12.55 12.16
N TRP A 52 22.06 -12.19 12.98
CA TRP A 52 22.66 -10.86 12.94
C TRP A 52 23.35 -10.59 11.60
N GLU A 53 24.10 -11.55 11.07
CA GLU A 53 24.72 -11.45 9.76
C GLU A 53 23.66 -11.26 8.66
N ALA A 54 22.56 -12.01 8.71
CA ALA A 54 21.48 -11.92 7.74
C ALA A 54 20.87 -10.51 7.67
N ILE A 55 20.58 -9.90 8.82
CA ILE A 55 19.94 -8.57 8.88
C ILE A 55 20.92 -7.41 8.65
N THR A 56 22.21 -7.63 8.86
CA THR A 56 23.25 -6.60 8.64
C THR A 56 23.97 -6.72 7.30
N ARG A 57 23.58 -7.66 6.45
CA ARG A 57 24.12 -7.75 5.09
C ARG A 57 24.00 -6.42 4.37
N GLU A 58 25.01 -6.05 3.63
CA GLU A 58 25.07 -4.77 2.91
C GLU A 58 23.81 -4.50 2.06
N ARG A 59 23.31 -5.53 1.35
CA ARG A 59 22.06 -5.41 0.58
C ARG A 59 20.85 -5.09 1.44
N VAL A 60 20.75 -5.70 2.63
CA VAL A 60 19.63 -5.51 3.54
C VAL A 60 19.68 -4.10 4.13
N LEU A 61 20.85 -3.66 4.56
CA LEU A 61 21.06 -2.29 5.04
C LEU A 61 20.78 -1.25 3.95
N ALA A 62 21.21 -1.51 2.71
CA ALA A 62 20.89 -0.67 1.57
C ALA A 62 19.36 -0.61 1.32
N SER A 63 18.65 -1.74 1.45
CA SER A 63 17.20 -1.79 1.31
C SER A 63 16.48 -0.97 2.40
N TYR A 64 16.92 -1.07 3.65
CA TYR A 64 16.39 -0.24 4.73
C TYR A 64 16.61 1.25 4.43
N LYS A 65 17.83 1.62 4.05
CA LYS A 65 18.14 3.01 3.72
C LYS A 65 17.27 3.54 2.58
N VAL A 66 17.09 2.77 1.51
CA VAL A 66 16.21 3.16 0.39
C VAL A 66 14.78 3.30 0.87
N SER A 67 14.24 2.30 1.57
CA SER A 67 12.84 2.30 2.03
C SER A 67 12.54 3.49 2.95
N PHE A 68 13.38 3.70 3.98
CA PHE A 68 13.15 4.79 4.93
C PHE A 68 13.30 6.18 4.29
N ILE A 69 14.33 6.37 3.46
CA ILE A 69 14.56 7.69 2.82
C ILE A 69 13.43 8.00 1.84
N THR A 70 13.06 7.05 0.97
CA THR A 70 12.02 7.30 -0.02
C THR A 70 10.64 7.47 0.63
N ALA A 71 10.32 6.70 1.67
CA ALA A 71 9.10 6.85 2.44
C ALA A 71 9.04 8.20 3.17
N PHE A 72 10.13 8.64 3.78
CA PHE A 72 10.20 9.93 4.46
C PHE A 72 10.01 11.10 3.49
N ILE A 73 10.72 11.07 2.34
CA ILE A 73 10.58 12.11 1.30
C ILE A 73 9.16 12.12 0.74
N ALA A 74 8.59 10.95 0.42
CA ALA A 74 7.23 10.84 -0.09
C ALA A 74 6.19 11.36 0.93
N SER A 75 6.36 11.02 2.21
CA SER A 75 5.49 11.50 3.29
C SER A 75 5.54 13.03 3.42
N LEU A 76 6.72 13.62 3.32
CA LEU A 76 6.86 15.07 3.39
C LEU A 76 6.19 15.77 2.19
N ILE A 77 6.40 15.23 0.98
CA ILE A 77 5.74 15.74 -0.24
C ILE A 77 4.22 15.63 -0.09
N ASN A 78 3.72 14.46 0.34
CA ASN A 78 2.29 14.23 0.52
C ASN A 78 1.69 15.11 1.63
N ALA A 79 2.41 15.36 2.71
CA ALA A 79 1.96 16.27 3.76
C ALA A 79 1.74 17.70 3.22
N VAL A 80 2.68 18.21 2.42
CA VAL A 80 2.56 19.54 1.83
C VAL A 80 1.51 19.59 0.73
N MET A 81 1.59 18.66 -0.24
CA MET A 81 0.67 18.63 -1.39
C MET A 81 -0.75 18.27 -0.96
N GLY A 82 -0.90 17.32 -0.04
CA GLY A 82 -2.21 16.90 0.47
C GLY A 82 -2.94 18.05 1.21
N VAL A 83 -2.22 18.81 2.03
CA VAL A 83 -2.81 20.00 2.68
C VAL A 83 -3.24 21.04 1.65
N ILE A 84 -2.40 21.31 0.63
CA ILE A 84 -2.74 22.27 -0.44
C ILE A 84 -3.95 21.77 -1.22
N LEU A 85 -3.96 20.52 -1.65
CA LEU A 85 -5.07 19.92 -2.40
C LEU A 85 -6.36 19.93 -1.59
N ALA A 86 -6.32 19.47 -0.34
CA ALA A 86 -7.48 19.48 0.55
C ALA A 86 -8.02 20.90 0.75
N TRP A 87 -7.12 21.88 0.98
CA TRP A 87 -7.51 23.28 1.12
C TRP A 87 -8.20 23.81 -0.13
N VAL A 88 -7.62 23.57 -1.32
CA VAL A 88 -8.17 24.02 -2.60
C VAL A 88 -9.52 23.38 -2.86
N LEU A 89 -9.63 22.06 -2.67
CA LEU A 89 -10.86 21.32 -2.91
C LEU A 89 -11.99 21.69 -1.96
N VAL A 90 -11.68 21.99 -0.70
CA VAL A 90 -12.71 22.38 0.27
C VAL A 90 -13.11 23.86 0.08
N ARG A 91 -12.13 24.73 -0.12
CA ARG A 91 -12.36 26.19 -0.07
C ARG A 91 -12.83 26.79 -1.37
N TYR A 92 -12.42 26.25 -2.52
CA TYR A 92 -12.64 26.87 -3.82
C TYR A 92 -13.63 26.08 -4.69
N LYS A 93 -14.41 26.82 -5.49
CA LYS A 93 -15.27 26.28 -6.53
C LYS A 93 -14.71 26.73 -7.88
N PHE A 94 -14.28 25.79 -8.72
CA PHE A 94 -13.71 26.06 -10.02
C PHE A 94 -14.15 25.00 -11.04
N PRO A 95 -14.16 25.32 -12.35
CA PRO A 95 -14.45 24.34 -13.38
C PRO A 95 -13.36 23.25 -13.37
N GLY A 96 -13.78 21.98 -13.49
CA GLY A 96 -12.85 20.84 -13.44
C GLY A 96 -12.58 20.27 -12.05
N LYS A 97 -13.13 20.82 -10.96
CA LYS A 97 -12.99 20.28 -9.60
C LYS A 97 -13.30 18.78 -9.53
N ARG A 98 -14.41 18.33 -10.17
CA ARG A 98 -14.80 16.91 -10.18
C ARG A 98 -13.77 16.00 -10.86
N ILE A 99 -13.08 16.54 -11.88
CA ILE A 99 -12.01 15.79 -12.57
C ILE A 99 -10.82 15.64 -11.63
N LEU A 100 -10.45 16.70 -10.93
CA LEU A 100 -9.35 16.66 -9.94
C LEU A 100 -9.68 15.71 -8.78
N ASP A 101 -10.90 15.76 -8.24
CA ASP A 101 -11.37 14.81 -7.22
C ASP A 101 -11.23 13.35 -7.71
N GLY A 102 -11.73 13.05 -8.92
CA GLY A 102 -11.61 11.73 -9.51
C GLY A 102 -10.16 11.29 -9.75
N MET A 103 -9.27 12.20 -10.12
CA MET A 103 -7.84 11.90 -10.30
C MET A 103 -7.15 11.55 -8.97
N ILE A 104 -7.53 12.20 -7.88
CA ILE A 104 -6.99 11.91 -6.55
C ILE A 104 -7.45 10.52 -6.07
N GLU A 105 -8.66 10.10 -6.43
CA GLU A 105 -9.18 8.77 -6.06
C GLU A 105 -8.64 7.63 -6.95
N LEU A 106 -8.00 7.94 -8.09
CA LEU A 106 -7.46 6.92 -9.02
C LEU A 106 -6.56 5.87 -8.35
N PRO A 107 -5.63 6.22 -7.44
CA PRO A 107 -4.77 5.23 -6.80
C PRO A 107 -5.55 4.16 -6.03
N PHE A 108 -6.70 4.50 -5.45
CA PHE A 108 -7.56 3.54 -4.77
C PHE A 108 -8.43 2.71 -5.73
N ALA A 109 -8.82 3.30 -6.86
CA ALA A 109 -9.68 2.63 -7.83
C ALA A 109 -8.91 1.62 -8.69
N LEU A 110 -7.60 1.79 -8.86
CA LEU A 110 -6.77 0.93 -9.70
C LEU A 110 -6.20 -0.26 -8.88
N PRO A 111 -6.25 -1.49 -9.42
CA PRO A 111 -5.45 -2.58 -8.87
C PRO A 111 -3.97 -2.19 -8.84
N THR A 112 -3.28 -2.46 -7.74
CA THR A 112 -1.89 -2.05 -7.51
C THR A 112 -0.92 -2.44 -8.64
N ALA A 113 -1.12 -3.64 -9.23
CA ALA A 113 -0.34 -4.09 -10.37
C ALA A 113 -0.56 -3.21 -11.61
N VAL A 114 -1.81 -2.81 -11.88
CA VAL A 114 -2.15 -1.96 -13.02
C VAL A 114 -1.59 -0.55 -12.82
N ALA A 115 -1.73 0.00 -11.62
CA ALA A 115 -1.15 1.29 -11.25
C ALA A 115 0.38 1.29 -11.42
N GLY A 116 1.05 0.22 -10.97
CA GLY A 116 2.49 0.05 -11.13
C GLY A 116 2.95 -0.02 -12.59
N ILE A 117 2.25 -0.78 -13.44
CA ILE A 117 2.55 -0.88 -14.88
C ILE A 117 2.33 0.47 -15.56
N ALA A 118 1.20 1.13 -15.30
CA ALA A 118 0.88 2.42 -15.88
C ALA A 118 1.91 3.49 -15.49
N LEU A 119 2.25 3.56 -14.21
CA LEU A 119 3.23 4.52 -13.70
C LEU A 119 4.63 4.27 -14.29
N THR A 120 5.05 3.00 -14.36
CA THR A 120 6.31 2.62 -14.98
C THR A 120 6.33 2.98 -16.47
N SER A 121 5.26 2.72 -17.22
CA SER A 121 5.17 3.07 -18.64
C SER A 121 5.24 4.58 -18.86
N LEU A 122 4.63 5.38 -17.99
CA LEU A 122 4.69 6.84 -18.07
C LEU A 122 6.07 7.40 -17.71
N THR A 123 6.75 6.79 -16.74
CA THR A 123 8.02 7.29 -16.20
C THR A 123 9.27 6.62 -16.80
N ALA A 124 9.11 5.59 -17.65
CA ALA A 124 10.19 5.01 -18.42
C ALA A 124 10.85 6.05 -19.35
N ASP A 125 12.10 5.89 -19.67
CA ASP A 125 12.86 6.83 -20.51
C ASP A 125 12.23 7.01 -21.91
N THR A 126 11.43 6.05 -22.36
CA THR A 126 10.61 6.09 -23.59
C THR A 126 9.18 6.59 -23.35
N GLY A 127 8.78 6.77 -22.10
CA GLY A 127 7.44 7.24 -21.71
C GLY A 127 7.27 8.77 -21.86
N LEU A 128 6.03 9.23 -21.72
CA LEU A 128 5.72 10.66 -21.87
C LEU A 128 6.44 11.53 -20.84
N ILE A 129 6.43 11.13 -19.57
CA ILE A 129 7.05 11.88 -18.48
C ILE A 129 8.54 11.55 -18.42
N GLY A 130 8.89 10.27 -18.40
CA GLY A 130 10.28 9.83 -18.30
C GLY A 130 11.13 10.31 -19.47
N GLY A 131 10.60 10.26 -20.70
CA GLY A 131 11.30 10.76 -21.88
C GLY A 131 11.62 12.26 -21.85
N PHE A 132 10.79 13.06 -21.18
CA PHE A 132 11.10 14.47 -20.93
C PHE A 132 12.30 14.62 -19.96
N PHE A 133 12.27 13.91 -18.84
CA PHE A 133 13.35 13.97 -17.84
C PHE A 133 14.64 13.29 -18.32
N ALA A 134 14.54 12.26 -19.14
CA ALA A 134 15.69 11.57 -19.74
C ALA A 134 16.56 12.54 -20.59
N LYS A 135 15.96 13.55 -21.22
CA LYS A 135 16.70 14.59 -21.94
C LYS A 135 17.63 15.42 -21.04
N PHE A 136 17.34 15.46 -19.75
CA PHE A 136 18.16 16.11 -18.73
C PHE A 136 19.06 15.12 -17.98
N GLY A 137 19.15 13.88 -18.45
CA GLY A 137 19.95 12.82 -17.81
C GLY A 137 19.32 12.23 -16.54
N ILE A 138 18.00 12.42 -16.32
CA ILE A 138 17.30 11.94 -15.14
C ILE A 138 16.40 10.78 -15.55
N SER A 139 16.78 9.55 -15.17
CA SER A 139 15.93 8.36 -15.29
C SER A 139 15.06 8.20 -14.04
N ILE A 140 13.75 8.06 -14.22
CA ILE A 140 12.78 7.92 -13.13
C ILE A 140 12.45 6.44 -12.88
N ALA A 141 12.03 5.70 -13.90
CA ALA A 141 11.64 4.30 -13.75
C ALA A 141 12.80 3.44 -13.20
N TYR A 142 12.45 2.51 -12.32
CA TYR A 142 13.39 1.57 -11.67
C TYR A 142 14.49 2.23 -10.82
N THR A 143 14.32 3.50 -10.45
CA THR A 143 15.26 4.25 -9.59
C THR A 143 14.62 4.60 -8.25
N ARG A 144 15.42 5.16 -7.32
CA ARG A 144 14.89 5.69 -6.05
C ARG A 144 13.89 6.83 -6.26
N VAL A 145 14.07 7.60 -7.32
CA VAL A 145 13.12 8.66 -7.72
C VAL A 145 11.78 8.03 -8.11
N GLY A 146 11.79 6.96 -8.91
CA GLY A 146 10.58 6.22 -9.28
C GLY A 146 9.85 5.64 -8.09
N ILE A 147 10.58 5.07 -7.11
CA ILE A 147 9.97 4.59 -5.85
C ILE A 147 9.28 5.76 -5.12
N THR A 148 9.96 6.90 -5.00
CA THR A 148 9.38 8.08 -4.34
C THR A 148 8.12 8.58 -5.07
N VAL A 149 8.16 8.66 -6.40
CA VAL A 149 7.00 9.05 -7.23
C VAL A 149 5.83 8.09 -7.02
N ALA A 150 6.09 6.77 -7.00
CA ALA A 150 5.06 5.78 -6.75
C ALA A 150 4.45 5.92 -5.34
N LEU A 151 5.27 6.14 -4.31
CA LEU A 151 4.80 6.35 -2.94
C LEU A 151 3.99 7.65 -2.81
N VAL A 152 4.42 8.72 -3.48
CA VAL A 152 3.65 9.98 -3.54
C VAL A 152 2.30 9.74 -4.21
N PHE A 153 2.28 9.08 -5.38
CA PHE A 153 1.05 8.79 -6.10
C PHE A 153 0.04 8.01 -5.26
N VAL A 154 0.48 6.96 -4.57
CA VAL A 154 -0.39 6.14 -3.72
C VAL A 154 -0.83 6.88 -2.46
N GLY A 155 -0.02 7.79 -1.95
CA GLY A 155 -0.26 8.48 -0.69
C GLY A 155 -0.97 9.83 -0.81
N ILE A 156 -1.24 10.35 -2.02
CA ILE A 156 -1.96 11.63 -2.23
C ILE A 156 -3.41 11.59 -1.72
N PRO A 157 -4.20 10.50 -1.91
CA PRO A 157 -5.54 10.43 -1.35
C PRO A 157 -5.54 10.43 0.15
#